data_d4980da40836baa76ae0310041d9e79e
#
_entry.id   d4980da40836baa76ae0310041d9e79e
#
_cell.length_a   1.000
_cell.length_b   1.000
_cell.length_c   1.000
_cell.angle_alpha   90.00
_cell.angle_beta   90.00
_cell.angle_gamma   90.00
#
_symmetry.space_group_name_H-M   'P 1'
#
loop_
_entity.id
_entity.type
_entity.pdbx_description
1 polymer ?
#
loop_
_entity_poly.entity_id
_entity_poly.type
_entity_poly.pdbx_seq_one_letter_code
_entity_poly.pdbx_strand_id
1 'polypeptide(L)'
;MRSGRQRVPCFAFAAAFAVLSMIVVTFPDHKAFGDGLTSETFSASLGDRNAEMLVEVNPPILTDDTRDEAYILFRLYDANTNETIPFTTFFISIEKGIGEDAETIMPSTLFHTESGLLRLRVQPAEGELQIFGTQEQFLNAWVADPGGTVNIQGPLFLEGGIYHLKIEIFGVDNIRNIFADENIPRFDSWLSVGDVYTQTIDYQGQPYDTTIISYYDRVGNFSFDAGKQQFTWSMPFDWNVSRIEDTNIFVHEEVRIPKSLPGIGDITSFTAAVNGNPISGRMITVDPYSSQQDLTLHYLINKNDILRMASDIPEGNSAMVFTLAPATGQAAQTTGEIVTETGNIMVLLEWAPDQLTANTQSTLTLSFYDAFSGQRIGDNVNYNLRILDDNGSQVYAQTGLVAAGGTGTQTVDFPANENYRMEIEVTGIARDGQSLDQTRNGIARGVVVVPEFPTGSLITLTAVTSIMSAIIIVLRRSEKINQA
;
A
#
# COMPACT_ATOMS: atom_id res chain seq x y z
N MET A 1 -84.36 -44.46 -38.39
CA MET A 1 -84.90 -44.01 -37.10
C MET A 1 -83.77 -43.37 -36.33
N ARG A 2 -83.94 -42.23 -35.81
CA ARG A 2 -83.13 -41.19 -35.21
C ARG A 2 -81.68 -41.53 -34.85
N SER A 3 -80.77 -40.88 -35.60
CA SER A 3 -79.34 -40.75 -35.35
C SER A 3 -79.10 -39.74 -34.23
N GLY A 4 -78.34 -40.16 -33.20
CA GLY A 4 -77.79 -39.25 -32.17
C GLY A 4 -76.40 -38.88 -32.51
N ARG A 5 -76.14 -37.63 -32.88
CA ARG A 5 -74.78 -37.06 -32.99
C ARG A 5 -74.28 -36.68 -31.62
N GLN A 6 -73.25 -37.39 -31.13
CA GLN A 6 -72.41 -36.95 -30.00
C GLN A 6 -71.42 -35.95 -30.50
N ARG A 7 -71.37 -34.76 -29.86
CA ARG A 7 -70.37 -33.72 -30.01
C ARG A 7 -69.19 -34.06 -29.05
N VAL A 8 -68.01 -34.17 -29.58
CA VAL A 8 -66.74 -34.27 -28.80
C VAL A 8 -66.24 -32.84 -28.58
N PRO A 9 -65.90 -32.42 -27.35
CA PRO A 9 -65.26 -31.12 -27.13
C PRO A 9 -63.75 -31.21 -27.43
N CYS A 10 -63.31 -30.29 -28.28
CA CYS A 10 -61.86 -30.05 -28.50
C CYS A 10 -61.23 -29.46 -27.22
N PHE A 11 -60.36 -30.20 -26.59
CA PHE A 11 -59.42 -29.66 -25.61
C PHE A 11 -58.25 -29.02 -26.37
N ALA A 12 -58.15 -27.70 -26.29
CA ALA A 12 -56.96 -26.98 -26.71
C ALA A 12 -55.89 -27.18 -25.69
N PHE A 13 -54.81 -27.89 -26.03
CA PHE A 13 -53.56 -27.94 -25.27
C PHE A 13 -52.79 -26.63 -25.54
N ALA A 14 -52.78 -25.73 -24.55
CA ALA A 14 -51.86 -24.60 -24.49
C ALA A 14 -50.51 -25.13 -24.02
N ALA A 15 -49.55 -25.29 -24.93
CA ALA A 15 -48.18 -25.57 -24.61
C ALA A 15 -47.53 -24.27 -24.09
N ALA A 16 -47.38 -24.17 -22.79
CA ALA A 16 -46.58 -23.13 -22.18
C ALA A 16 -45.06 -23.46 -22.41
N PHE A 17 -44.46 -22.76 -23.36
CA PHE A 17 -43.00 -22.73 -23.50
C PHE A 17 -42.45 -21.92 -22.32
N ALA A 18 -41.96 -22.59 -21.29
CA ALA A 18 -41.10 -21.99 -20.28
C ALA A 18 -39.76 -21.74 -20.91
N VAL A 19 -39.48 -20.52 -21.34
CA VAL A 19 -38.15 -20.06 -21.70
C VAL A 19 -37.34 -19.97 -20.38
N LEU A 20 -36.56 -21.01 -20.11
CA LEU A 20 -35.56 -21.01 -19.05
C LEU A 20 -34.45 -20.07 -19.50
N SER A 21 -34.52 -18.79 -19.12
CA SER A 21 -33.44 -17.86 -19.27
C SER A 21 -32.29 -18.38 -18.38
N MET A 22 -31.32 -19.07 -18.95
CA MET A 22 -30.00 -19.25 -18.32
C MET A 22 -29.42 -17.85 -18.14
N ILE A 23 -29.48 -17.33 -16.92
CA ILE A 23 -28.65 -16.25 -16.49
C ILE A 23 -27.23 -16.85 -16.46
N VAL A 24 -26.47 -16.62 -17.53
CA VAL A 24 -25.01 -16.78 -17.49
C VAL A 24 -24.54 -15.69 -16.52
N VAL A 25 -24.36 -16.05 -15.27
CA VAL A 25 -23.58 -15.25 -14.34
C VAL A 25 -22.16 -15.36 -14.86
N THR A 26 -21.76 -14.44 -15.73
CA THR A 26 -20.36 -14.17 -15.96
C THR A 26 -19.85 -13.62 -14.63
N PHE A 27 -19.19 -14.45 -13.85
CA PHE A 27 -18.31 -13.97 -12.81
C PHE A 27 -17.31 -13.08 -13.55
N PRO A 28 -17.16 -11.81 -13.17
CA PRO A 28 -16.05 -11.04 -13.69
C PRO A 28 -14.79 -11.86 -13.38
N ASP A 29 -13.93 -12.09 -14.38
CA ASP A 29 -12.58 -12.53 -14.14
C ASP A 29 -12.02 -11.54 -13.11
N HIS A 30 -11.95 -11.97 -11.87
CA HIS A 30 -11.21 -11.24 -10.86
C HIS A 30 -9.74 -11.42 -11.25
N LYS A 31 -9.27 -10.55 -12.15
CA LYS A 31 -7.84 -10.29 -12.22
C LYS A 31 -7.51 -9.74 -10.84
N ALA A 32 -6.93 -10.56 -10.01
CA ALA A 32 -6.27 -10.12 -8.82
C ALA A 32 -5.13 -9.24 -9.34
N PHE A 33 -5.26 -7.94 -9.14
CA PHE A 33 -4.26 -6.98 -9.53
C PHE A 33 -3.26 -6.90 -8.39
N GLY A 34 -2.00 -7.16 -8.69
CA GLY A 34 -0.90 -6.93 -7.79
C GLY A 34 -0.86 -5.46 -7.40
N ASP A 35 -0.63 -5.24 -6.14
CA ASP A 35 -0.67 -3.92 -5.53
C ASP A 35 0.72 -3.29 -5.36
N GLY A 36 1.75 -3.88 -6.00
CA GLY A 36 3.11 -3.36 -5.95
C GLY A 36 3.80 -3.52 -4.60
N LEU A 37 3.32 -4.45 -3.77
CA LEU A 37 3.91 -4.81 -2.48
C LEU A 37 4.90 -5.96 -2.60
N THR A 38 5.54 -6.25 -1.47
CA THR A 38 6.49 -7.36 -1.33
C THR A 38 5.81 -8.73 -1.18
N SER A 39 4.49 -8.77 -0.99
CA SER A 39 3.71 -10.02 -0.92
C SER A 39 2.28 -9.85 -1.43
N GLU A 40 1.75 -10.90 -2.04
CA GLU A 40 0.38 -10.98 -2.54
C GLU A 40 -0.24 -12.35 -2.29
N THR A 41 -1.57 -12.36 -2.11
CA THR A 41 -2.34 -13.60 -1.98
C THR A 41 -3.51 -13.61 -2.96
N PHE A 42 -3.63 -14.68 -3.72
CA PHE A 42 -4.64 -14.88 -4.75
C PHE A 42 -5.54 -16.05 -4.40
N SER A 43 -6.83 -15.91 -4.60
CA SER A 43 -7.77 -17.04 -4.49
C SER A 43 -7.76 -17.89 -5.75
N ALA A 44 -7.80 -19.19 -5.60
CA ALA A 44 -7.85 -20.17 -6.68
C ALA A 44 -8.90 -21.25 -6.42
N SER A 45 -9.44 -21.84 -7.49
CA SER A 45 -10.29 -23.03 -7.41
C SER A 45 -9.56 -24.19 -8.06
N LEU A 46 -9.35 -25.27 -7.31
CA LEU A 46 -8.72 -26.51 -7.76
C LEU A 46 -9.74 -27.65 -7.70
N GLY A 47 -10.62 -27.71 -8.69
CA GLY A 47 -11.79 -28.59 -8.65
C GLY A 47 -12.74 -28.20 -7.52
N ASP A 48 -12.97 -29.09 -6.56
CA ASP A 48 -13.83 -28.83 -5.39
C ASP A 48 -13.09 -28.16 -4.22
N ARG A 49 -11.79 -27.88 -4.36
CA ARG A 49 -10.94 -27.31 -3.32
C ARG A 49 -10.79 -25.80 -3.52
N ASN A 50 -11.08 -25.03 -2.50
CA ASN A 50 -10.72 -23.61 -2.44
C ASN A 50 -9.26 -23.51 -2.01
N ALA A 51 -8.44 -22.90 -2.84
CA ALA A 51 -7.02 -22.73 -2.58
C ALA A 51 -6.66 -21.25 -2.59
N GLU A 52 -5.54 -20.93 -1.96
CA GLU A 52 -4.89 -19.64 -2.03
C GLU A 52 -3.44 -19.78 -2.46
N MET A 53 -2.97 -18.83 -3.25
CA MET A 53 -1.61 -18.72 -3.73
C MET A 53 -0.96 -17.50 -3.09
N LEU A 54 0.03 -17.71 -2.21
CA LEU A 54 0.88 -16.66 -1.67
C LEU A 54 2.14 -16.53 -2.53
N VAL A 55 2.47 -15.30 -2.88
CA VAL A 55 3.74 -14.90 -3.49
C VAL A 55 4.37 -13.83 -2.62
N GLU A 56 5.65 -13.99 -2.27
CA GLU A 56 6.36 -13.07 -1.37
C GLU A 56 7.82 -12.92 -1.78
N VAL A 57 8.33 -11.68 -1.74
CA VAL A 57 9.76 -11.38 -1.88
C VAL A 57 10.36 -11.12 -0.51
N ASN A 58 11.49 -11.71 -0.22
CA ASN A 58 12.24 -11.50 1.00
C ASN A 58 13.76 -11.40 0.71
N PRO A 59 14.46 -10.38 1.22
CA PRO A 59 13.94 -9.23 1.94
C PRO A 59 13.19 -8.24 1.05
N PRO A 60 12.31 -7.39 1.62
CA PRO A 60 11.57 -6.37 0.86
C PRO A 60 12.46 -5.24 0.34
N ILE A 61 13.65 -5.08 0.93
CA ILE A 61 14.61 -4.04 0.58
C ILE A 61 15.97 -4.70 0.34
N LEU A 62 16.55 -4.44 -0.82
CA LEU A 62 17.85 -4.97 -1.19
C LEU A 62 18.96 -4.03 -0.72
N THR A 63 19.79 -4.53 0.15
CA THR A 63 21.05 -3.89 0.57
C THR A 63 22.22 -4.80 0.24
N ASP A 64 23.44 -4.30 0.27
CA ASP A 64 24.63 -5.12 0.05
C ASP A 64 24.73 -6.32 1.01
N ASP A 65 24.21 -6.17 2.24
CA ASP A 65 24.24 -7.22 3.27
C ASP A 65 23.12 -8.27 3.07
N THR A 66 21.99 -7.91 2.47
CA THR A 66 20.78 -8.76 2.40
C THR A 66 20.55 -9.37 1.01
N ARG A 67 21.18 -8.83 0.00
CA ARG A 67 20.99 -9.23 -1.41
C ARG A 67 21.27 -10.70 -1.68
N ASP A 68 22.31 -11.25 -1.07
CA ASP A 68 22.69 -12.67 -1.23
C ASP A 68 21.74 -13.66 -0.53
N GLU A 69 20.86 -13.16 0.33
CA GLU A 69 19.86 -13.95 1.05
C GLU A 69 18.47 -13.87 0.40
N ALA A 70 18.34 -13.11 -0.69
CA ALA A 70 17.07 -12.83 -1.31
C ALA A 70 16.42 -14.07 -1.93
N TYR A 71 15.10 -14.15 -1.79
CA TYR A 71 14.29 -15.22 -2.41
C TYR A 71 12.89 -14.74 -2.75
N ILE A 72 12.26 -15.47 -3.68
CA ILE A 72 10.82 -15.38 -3.91
C ILE A 72 10.19 -16.66 -3.39
N LEU A 73 9.19 -16.53 -2.54
CA LEU A 73 8.40 -17.62 -1.99
C LEU A 73 7.09 -17.74 -2.77
N PHE A 74 6.76 -18.96 -3.17
CA PHE A 74 5.47 -19.35 -3.73
C PHE A 74 4.90 -20.46 -2.85
N ARG A 75 3.68 -20.26 -2.35
CA ARG A 75 2.99 -21.23 -1.52
C ARG A 75 1.56 -21.39 -1.97
N LEU A 76 1.20 -22.58 -2.42
CA LEU A 76 -0.18 -22.93 -2.70
C LEU A 76 -0.74 -23.71 -1.52
N TYR A 77 -1.85 -23.27 -0.96
CA TYR A 77 -2.44 -23.86 0.25
C TYR A 77 -3.97 -23.90 0.18
N ASP A 78 -4.57 -24.81 0.96
CA ASP A 78 -6.02 -24.91 1.11
C ASP A 78 -6.52 -23.75 1.96
N ALA A 79 -7.45 -22.93 1.43
CA ALA A 79 -7.96 -21.73 2.09
C ALA A 79 -8.71 -22.00 3.40
N ASN A 80 -9.23 -23.23 3.58
CA ASN A 80 -10.02 -23.58 4.77
C ASN A 80 -9.14 -24.13 5.91
N THR A 81 -8.09 -24.89 5.54
CA THR A 81 -7.24 -25.59 6.54
C THR A 81 -5.88 -24.92 6.72
N ASN A 82 -5.50 -24.01 5.83
CA ASN A 82 -4.16 -23.40 5.73
C ASN A 82 -3.03 -24.45 5.54
N GLU A 83 -3.37 -25.67 5.11
CA GLU A 83 -2.38 -26.71 4.79
C GLU A 83 -1.85 -26.51 3.39
N THR A 84 -0.52 -26.58 3.22
CA THR A 84 0.12 -26.47 1.92
C THR A 84 -0.24 -27.65 1.04
N ILE A 85 -0.60 -27.40 -0.22
CA ILE A 85 -1.01 -28.42 -1.19
C ILE A 85 0.25 -29.07 -1.78
N PRO A 86 0.47 -30.37 -1.54
CA PRO A 86 1.71 -31.03 -1.93
C PRO A 86 1.78 -31.33 -3.43
N PHE A 87 2.98 -31.71 -3.90
CA PHE A 87 3.27 -32.10 -5.29
C PHE A 87 2.80 -31.06 -6.31
N THR A 88 3.05 -29.77 -5.99
CA THR A 88 2.67 -28.66 -6.86
C THR A 88 3.72 -28.42 -7.94
N THR A 89 3.25 -28.25 -9.17
CA THR A 89 4.07 -27.85 -10.31
C THR A 89 3.67 -26.44 -10.75
N PHE A 90 4.62 -25.52 -10.61
CA PHE A 90 4.50 -24.11 -10.99
C PHE A 90 5.13 -23.88 -12.36
N PHE A 91 4.49 -23.05 -13.18
CA PHE A 91 5.07 -22.50 -14.41
C PHE A 91 5.17 -21.00 -14.24
N ILE A 92 6.39 -20.49 -14.19
CA ILE A 92 6.64 -19.12 -13.75
C ILE A 92 7.47 -18.39 -14.78
N SER A 93 7.09 -17.15 -15.11
CA SER A 93 7.97 -16.17 -15.77
C SER A 93 8.06 -14.90 -14.94
N ILE A 94 9.20 -14.20 -15.04
CA ILE A 94 9.45 -12.96 -14.31
C ILE A 94 9.96 -11.93 -15.30
N GLU A 95 9.29 -10.76 -15.31
CA GLU A 95 9.66 -9.59 -16.06
C GLU A 95 10.00 -8.45 -15.06
N LYS A 96 10.95 -7.57 -15.39
CA LYS A 96 11.24 -6.35 -14.62
C LYS A 96 10.64 -5.14 -15.34
N GLY A 97 9.96 -4.27 -14.59
CA GLY A 97 9.31 -3.08 -15.15
C GLY A 97 7.87 -3.33 -15.59
N ILE A 98 7.26 -2.32 -16.20
CA ILE A 98 5.85 -2.30 -16.58
C ILE A 98 5.70 -1.94 -18.07
N GLY A 99 4.81 -2.63 -18.78
CA GLY A 99 4.42 -2.32 -20.15
C GLY A 99 5.34 -2.91 -21.21
N GLU A 100 5.43 -2.24 -22.37
CA GLU A 100 6.16 -2.75 -23.54
C GLU A 100 7.69 -2.78 -23.34
N ASP A 101 8.19 -1.97 -22.42
CA ASP A 101 9.62 -1.88 -22.09
C ASP A 101 10.03 -2.87 -20.97
N ALA A 102 9.11 -3.72 -20.51
CA ALA A 102 9.41 -4.71 -19.47
C ALA A 102 10.44 -5.72 -19.98
N GLU A 103 11.50 -5.92 -19.20
CA GLU A 103 12.59 -6.86 -19.53
C GLU A 103 12.27 -8.26 -18.97
N THR A 104 12.31 -9.28 -19.82
CA THR A 104 12.17 -10.67 -19.36
C THR A 104 13.45 -11.09 -18.64
N ILE A 105 13.35 -11.21 -17.31
CA ILE A 105 14.44 -11.67 -16.44
C ILE A 105 14.50 -13.19 -16.36
N MET A 106 13.34 -13.83 -16.20
CA MET A 106 13.21 -15.29 -16.22
C MET A 106 12.14 -15.70 -17.23
N PRO A 107 12.50 -16.41 -18.30
CA PRO A 107 11.52 -16.95 -19.24
C PRO A 107 10.68 -18.04 -18.56
N SER A 108 9.50 -18.30 -19.08
CA SER A 108 8.57 -19.31 -18.58
C SER A 108 9.26 -20.64 -18.28
N THR A 109 9.31 -21.00 -17.01
CA THR A 109 10.08 -22.13 -16.48
C THR A 109 9.22 -22.98 -15.54
N LEU A 110 9.33 -24.30 -15.68
CA LEU A 110 8.62 -25.25 -14.81
C LEU A 110 9.45 -25.56 -13.55
N PHE A 111 8.79 -25.48 -12.40
CA PHE A 111 9.33 -25.87 -11.10
C PHE A 111 8.37 -26.85 -10.43
N HIS A 112 8.92 -27.91 -9.83
CA HIS A 112 8.16 -28.89 -9.08
C HIS A 112 8.62 -28.98 -7.64
N THR A 113 7.67 -29.03 -6.71
CA THR A 113 7.94 -29.20 -5.28
C THR A 113 7.02 -30.25 -4.66
N GLU A 114 7.59 -31.18 -3.90
CA GLU A 114 6.83 -32.20 -3.18
C GLU A 114 6.07 -31.62 -1.98
N SER A 115 6.61 -30.56 -1.36
CA SER A 115 6.00 -29.90 -0.20
C SER A 115 4.88 -28.91 -0.54
N GLY A 116 4.76 -28.51 -1.83
CA GLY A 116 3.85 -27.45 -2.26
C GLY A 116 4.35 -26.03 -1.94
N LEU A 117 5.54 -25.91 -1.33
CA LEU A 117 6.24 -24.66 -1.09
C LEU A 117 7.44 -24.58 -2.02
N LEU A 118 7.53 -23.52 -2.83
CA LEU A 118 8.66 -23.25 -3.69
C LEU A 118 9.33 -21.94 -3.25
N ARG A 119 10.63 -22.03 -2.98
CA ARG A 119 11.49 -20.89 -2.71
C ARG A 119 12.53 -20.78 -3.81
N LEU A 120 12.45 -19.76 -4.64
CA LEU A 120 13.51 -19.40 -5.58
C LEU A 120 14.54 -18.57 -4.86
N ARG A 121 15.64 -19.17 -4.37
CA ARG A 121 16.74 -18.44 -3.76
C ARG A 121 17.57 -17.80 -4.83
N VAL A 122 17.70 -16.48 -4.79
CA VAL A 122 18.35 -15.67 -5.81
C VAL A 122 19.77 -15.35 -5.40
N GLN A 123 20.71 -15.59 -6.31
CA GLN A 123 22.06 -15.02 -6.25
C GLN A 123 22.18 -14.00 -7.39
N PRO A 124 22.05 -12.70 -7.12
CA PRO A 124 22.09 -11.69 -8.17
C PRO A 124 23.43 -11.65 -8.86
N ALA A 125 23.43 -11.70 -10.18
CA ALA A 125 24.62 -11.64 -11.01
C ALA A 125 24.27 -11.10 -12.40
N GLU A 126 25.22 -10.41 -13.03
CA GLU A 126 25.09 -10.03 -14.44
C GLU A 126 25.12 -11.28 -15.35
N GLY A 127 24.43 -11.20 -16.49
CA GLY A 127 24.42 -12.23 -17.51
C GLY A 127 23.14 -13.05 -17.57
N GLU A 128 23.21 -14.23 -18.21
CA GLU A 128 22.05 -15.09 -18.39
C GLU A 128 21.66 -15.81 -17.09
N LEU A 129 20.34 -16.00 -16.90
CA LEU A 129 19.80 -16.74 -15.78
C LEU A 129 20.26 -18.20 -15.79
N GLN A 130 20.79 -18.67 -14.68
CA GLN A 130 21.18 -20.04 -14.44
C GLN A 130 20.37 -20.64 -13.31
N ILE A 131 19.88 -21.86 -13.50
CA ILE A 131 19.10 -22.60 -12.49
C ILE A 131 19.92 -23.81 -12.07
N PHE A 132 20.06 -24.02 -10.77
CA PHE A 132 20.85 -25.11 -10.21
C PHE A 132 19.95 -26.16 -9.57
N GLY A 133 20.16 -27.41 -9.95
CA GLY A 133 19.38 -28.53 -9.43
C GLY A 133 19.26 -29.68 -10.42
N THR A 134 18.29 -30.52 -10.17
CA THR A 134 17.93 -31.66 -11.06
C THR A 134 16.60 -31.34 -11.74
N GLN A 135 16.46 -31.83 -12.97
CA GLN A 135 15.19 -31.77 -13.70
C GLN A 135 14.50 -33.12 -13.65
N GLU A 136 13.20 -33.07 -13.41
CA GLU A 136 12.33 -34.24 -13.52
C GLU A 136 12.07 -34.56 -14.99
N GLN A 137 12.21 -35.82 -15.36
CA GLN A 137 12.24 -36.24 -16.77
C GLN A 137 10.89 -36.18 -17.48
N PHE A 138 9.79 -36.26 -16.75
CA PHE A 138 8.43 -36.26 -17.32
C PHE A 138 7.98 -34.91 -17.80
N LEU A 139 8.16 -33.85 -16.94
CA LEU A 139 7.76 -32.48 -17.22
C LEU A 139 8.95 -31.60 -17.61
N ASN A 140 10.16 -32.09 -17.47
CA ASN A 140 11.38 -31.30 -17.57
C ASN A 140 11.40 -30.10 -16.57
N ALA A 141 10.72 -30.28 -15.43
CA ALA A 141 10.60 -29.29 -14.38
C ALA A 141 11.82 -29.33 -13.45
N TRP A 142 12.30 -28.18 -13.02
CA TRP A 142 13.32 -28.07 -11.98
C TRP A 142 12.72 -28.51 -10.64
N VAL A 143 13.36 -29.48 -9.98
CA VAL A 143 12.89 -30.08 -8.74
C VAL A 143 13.48 -29.29 -7.56
N ALA A 144 12.62 -28.77 -6.69
CA ALA A 144 13.04 -28.18 -5.45
C ALA A 144 13.64 -29.24 -4.50
N ASP A 145 14.55 -28.82 -3.66
CA ASP A 145 15.08 -29.67 -2.59
C ASP A 145 13.97 -30.04 -1.57
N PRO A 146 14.21 -30.94 -0.60
CA PRO A 146 13.22 -31.30 0.41
C PRO A 146 12.71 -30.13 1.25
N GLY A 147 13.46 -29.02 1.31
CA GLY A 147 13.05 -27.76 1.95
C GLY A 147 12.24 -26.85 1.04
N GLY A 148 11.98 -27.27 -0.21
CA GLY A 148 11.23 -26.47 -1.19
C GLY A 148 12.08 -25.46 -1.93
N THR A 149 13.42 -25.55 -1.91
CA THR A 149 14.31 -24.52 -2.48
C THR A 149 14.88 -24.92 -3.83
N VAL A 150 14.91 -23.97 -4.76
CA VAL A 150 15.68 -24.00 -6.01
C VAL A 150 16.61 -22.78 -6.01
N ASN A 151 17.90 -23.00 -6.27
CA ASN A 151 18.85 -21.90 -6.36
C ASN A 151 18.92 -21.41 -7.81
N ILE A 152 18.88 -20.09 -7.98
CA ILE A 152 19.02 -19.42 -9.26
C ILE A 152 20.09 -18.33 -9.17
N GLN A 153 20.81 -18.10 -10.26
CA GLN A 153 21.80 -17.04 -10.39
C GLN A 153 21.55 -16.27 -11.68
N GLY A 154 21.52 -14.95 -11.62
CA GLY A 154 21.27 -14.13 -12.81
C GLY A 154 20.82 -12.71 -12.44
N PRO A 155 20.23 -11.98 -13.42
CA PRO A 155 19.92 -10.56 -13.26
C PRO A 155 18.73 -10.28 -12.34
N LEU A 156 18.06 -11.29 -11.82
CA LEU A 156 16.99 -11.10 -10.84
C LEU A 156 17.54 -10.47 -9.56
N PHE A 157 16.94 -9.39 -9.11
CA PHE A 157 17.35 -8.62 -7.92
C PHE A 157 18.74 -7.96 -7.99
N LEU A 158 19.28 -7.76 -9.19
CA LEU A 158 20.43 -6.86 -9.36
C LEU A 158 20.09 -5.43 -8.94
N GLU A 159 18.87 -5.02 -9.22
CA GLU A 159 18.31 -3.72 -8.86
C GLU A 159 16.94 -3.92 -8.22
N GLY A 160 16.51 -2.98 -7.39
CA GLY A 160 15.14 -2.91 -6.91
C GLY A 160 14.18 -2.47 -8.01
N GLY A 161 12.91 -2.25 -7.63
CA GLY A 161 11.84 -1.87 -8.53
C GLY A 161 10.72 -2.90 -8.62
N ILE A 162 9.86 -2.76 -9.63
CA ILE A 162 8.70 -3.63 -9.84
C ILE A 162 9.07 -4.85 -10.68
N TYR A 163 8.68 -6.01 -10.19
CA TYR A 163 8.77 -7.30 -10.87
C TYR A 163 7.37 -7.84 -11.15
N HIS A 164 7.10 -8.19 -12.41
CA HIS A 164 5.87 -8.84 -12.84
C HIS A 164 6.09 -10.35 -12.94
N LEU A 165 5.33 -11.11 -12.16
CA LEU A 165 5.38 -12.55 -12.11
C LEU A 165 4.10 -13.12 -12.71
N LYS A 166 4.23 -13.87 -13.79
CA LYS A 166 3.14 -14.69 -14.36
C LYS A 166 3.29 -16.11 -13.86
N ILE A 167 2.27 -16.59 -13.18
CA ILE A 167 2.30 -17.86 -12.47
C ILE A 167 1.14 -18.72 -12.93
N GLU A 168 1.43 -19.95 -13.33
CA GLU A 168 0.42 -20.95 -13.65
C GLU A 168 0.64 -22.19 -12.78
N ILE A 169 -0.45 -22.78 -12.29
CA ILE A 169 -0.38 -24.06 -11.55
C ILE A 169 -0.69 -25.19 -12.51
N PHE A 170 0.34 -25.89 -12.93
CA PHE A 170 0.22 -27.00 -13.90
C PHE A 170 -0.41 -28.25 -13.33
N GLY A 171 -0.22 -28.52 -12.04
CA GLY A 171 -0.78 -29.70 -11.37
C GLY A 171 -0.46 -29.73 -9.88
N VAL A 172 -1.22 -30.54 -9.15
CA VAL A 172 -1.10 -30.75 -7.71
C VAL A 172 -1.33 -32.21 -7.32
N ASP A 173 -1.02 -32.56 -6.07
CA ASP A 173 -1.21 -33.87 -5.41
C ASP A 173 -0.41 -35.03 -6.04
N ASN A 174 0.01 -34.94 -7.27
CA ASN A 174 0.85 -35.92 -7.95
C ASN A 174 1.50 -35.27 -9.17
N ILE A 175 2.78 -35.54 -9.43
CA ILE A 175 3.53 -34.95 -10.56
C ILE A 175 2.93 -35.31 -11.94
N ARG A 176 2.13 -36.36 -12.03
CA ARG A 176 1.44 -36.75 -13.27
C ARG A 176 0.03 -36.22 -13.38
N ASN A 177 -0.47 -35.55 -12.34
CA ASN A 177 -1.77 -34.92 -12.33
C ASN A 177 -1.65 -33.51 -12.91
N ILE A 178 -1.74 -33.42 -14.25
CA ILE A 178 -1.63 -32.16 -14.99
C ILE A 178 -3.05 -31.70 -15.32
N PHE A 179 -3.33 -30.43 -15.05
CA PHE A 179 -4.60 -29.83 -15.41
C PHE A 179 -4.74 -29.68 -16.93
N ALA A 180 -5.98 -29.80 -17.44
CA ALA A 180 -6.27 -29.35 -18.79
C ALA A 180 -6.11 -27.83 -18.88
N ASP A 181 -5.76 -27.31 -20.04
CA ASP A 181 -5.40 -25.90 -20.22
C ASP A 181 -6.48 -24.93 -19.72
N GLU A 182 -7.75 -25.26 -19.93
CA GLU A 182 -8.91 -24.50 -19.45
C GLU A 182 -9.07 -24.49 -17.92
N ASN A 183 -8.40 -25.41 -17.21
CA ASN A 183 -8.49 -25.55 -15.75
C ASN A 183 -7.19 -25.14 -15.03
N ILE A 184 -6.20 -24.63 -15.76
CA ILE A 184 -4.95 -24.13 -15.18
C ILE A 184 -5.24 -22.81 -14.47
N PRO A 185 -5.06 -22.72 -13.13
CA PRO A 185 -5.10 -21.44 -12.44
C PRO A 185 -3.94 -20.56 -12.89
N ARG A 186 -4.25 -19.30 -13.24
CA ARG A 186 -3.29 -18.31 -13.72
C ARG A 186 -3.35 -17.07 -12.84
N PHE A 187 -2.20 -16.56 -12.46
CA PHE A 187 -2.05 -15.39 -11.60
C PHE A 187 -1.04 -14.43 -12.21
N ASP A 188 -1.35 -13.16 -12.11
CA ASP A 188 -0.44 -12.07 -12.42
C ASP A 188 -0.11 -11.35 -11.10
N SER A 189 1.15 -11.42 -10.66
CA SER A 189 1.64 -10.81 -9.43
C SER A 189 2.61 -9.68 -9.74
N TRP A 190 2.44 -8.55 -9.08
CA TRP A 190 3.30 -7.40 -9.20
C TRP A 190 3.96 -7.11 -7.86
N LEU A 191 5.22 -7.53 -7.71
CA LEU A 191 5.97 -7.36 -6.49
C LEU A 191 6.96 -6.22 -6.60
N SER A 192 7.01 -5.39 -5.58
CA SER A 192 7.97 -4.30 -5.44
C SER A 192 9.11 -4.69 -4.53
N VAL A 193 10.32 -4.35 -4.94
CA VAL A 193 11.54 -4.56 -4.16
C VAL A 193 12.25 -3.23 -4.00
N GLY A 194 12.48 -2.79 -2.77
CA GLY A 194 13.08 -1.50 -2.49
C GLY A 194 14.53 -1.41 -2.98
N ASP A 195 14.81 -0.37 -3.76
CA ASP A 195 16.16 0.02 -4.17
C ASP A 195 16.64 1.17 -3.32
N VAL A 196 17.82 1.03 -2.70
CA VAL A 196 18.33 1.99 -1.73
C VAL A 196 19.31 2.94 -2.39
N TYR A 197 18.98 4.22 -2.37
CA TYR A 197 19.85 5.30 -2.83
C TYR A 197 20.23 6.21 -1.66
N THR A 198 21.53 6.32 -1.34
CA THR A 198 22.02 7.21 -0.29
C THR A 198 22.90 8.30 -0.88
N GLN A 199 22.63 9.54 -0.48
CA GLN A 199 23.38 10.71 -0.90
C GLN A 199 23.74 11.60 0.29
N THR A 200 25.02 11.90 0.42
CA THR A 200 25.50 12.89 1.39
C THR A 200 25.23 14.30 0.87
N ILE A 201 24.54 15.12 1.67
CA ILE A 201 24.33 16.55 1.43
C ILE A 201 25.24 17.37 2.37
N ASP A 202 25.71 18.52 1.94
CA ASP A 202 26.40 19.49 2.79
C ASP A 202 25.41 20.60 3.18
N TYR A 203 25.20 20.79 4.47
CA TYR A 203 24.40 21.87 4.99
C TYR A 203 25.12 22.58 6.15
N GLN A 204 25.35 23.87 6.00
CA GLN A 204 26.10 24.69 6.95
C GLN A 204 27.51 24.16 7.28
N GLY A 205 28.18 23.52 6.30
CA GLY A 205 29.52 22.95 6.44
C GLY A 205 29.58 21.64 7.22
N GLN A 206 28.43 20.94 7.36
CA GLN A 206 28.34 19.61 7.94
C GLN A 206 27.70 18.64 6.94
N PRO A 207 28.23 17.41 6.82
CA PRO A 207 27.64 16.38 5.98
C PRO A 207 26.48 15.68 6.68
N TYR A 208 25.42 15.37 5.90
CA TYR A 208 24.24 14.61 6.33
C TYR A 208 23.89 13.60 5.25
N ASP A 209 23.71 12.34 5.63
CA ASP A 209 23.32 11.29 4.70
C ASP A 209 21.80 11.22 4.61
N THR A 210 21.27 11.43 3.42
CA THR A 210 19.84 11.27 3.09
C THR A 210 19.68 10.00 2.28
N THR A 211 18.73 9.17 2.65
CA THR A 211 18.44 7.91 1.97
C THR A 211 17.06 7.97 1.34
N ILE A 212 16.94 7.51 0.10
CA ILE A 212 15.69 7.28 -0.60
C ILE A 212 15.60 5.80 -0.91
N ILE A 213 14.47 5.18 -0.59
CA ILE A 213 14.16 3.81 -0.96
C ILE A 213 13.01 3.87 -1.95
N SER A 214 13.28 3.52 -3.19
CA SER A 214 12.27 3.47 -4.25
C SER A 214 11.81 2.05 -4.47
N TYR A 215 10.50 1.86 -4.48
CA TYR A 215 9.87 0.55 -4.73
C TYR A 215 9.32 0.43 -6.15
N TYR A 216 9.52 1.45 -6.99
CA TYR A 216 9.04 1.47 -8.37
C TYR A 216 10.16 1.31 -9.39
N ASP A 217 11.16 2.19 -9.32
CA ASP A 217 12.33 2.19 -10.20
C ASP A 217 13.49 2.89 -9.49
N ARG A 218 14.70 2.84 -10.05
CA ARG A 218 15.89 3.43 -9.42
C ARG A 218 15.82 4.96 -9.37
N VAL A 219 16.33 5.51 -8.29
CA VAL A 219 16.46 6.95 -8.07
C VAL A 219 17.59 7.54 -8.91
N GLY A 220 17.36 8.71 -9.50
CA GLY A 220 18.35 9.51 -10.21
C GLY A 220 18.19 11.00 -9.96
N ASN A 221 19.13 11.78 -10.49
CA ASN A 221 19.10 13.25 -10.49
C ASN A 221 18.81 13.88 -9.12
N PHE A 222 19.37 13.31 -8.04
CA PHE A 222 19.22 13.86 -6.71
C PHE A 222 19.92 15.21 -6.58
N SER A 223 19.26 16.18 -5.94
CA SER A 223 19.82 17.48 -5.58
C SER A 223 19.20 18.02 -4.29
N PHE A 224 19.96 18.86 -3.58
CA PHE A 224 19.53 19.55 -2.38
C PHE A 224 19.79 21.06 -2.50
N ASP A 225 18.73 21.86 -2.41
CA ASP A 225 18.79 23.33 -2.33
C ASP A 225 18.88 23.74 -0.85
N ALA A 226 20.08 24.08 -0.39
CA ALA A 226 20.32 24.47 1.00
C ALA A 226 19.59 25.75 1.40
N GLY A 227 19.30 26.66 0.47
CA GLY A 227 18.58 27.91 0.74
C GLY A 227 17.11 27.72 1.03
N LYS A 228 16.51 26.69 0.45
CA LYS A 228 15.10 26.31 0.67
C LYS A 228 14.94 25.07 1.54
N GLN A 229 16.03 24.39 1.86
CA GLN A 229 16.05 23.03 2.43
C GLN A 229 15.19 22.06 1.60
N GLN A 230 15.26 22.19 0.28
CA GLN A 230 14.46 21.42 -0.65
C GLN A 230 15.28 20.27 -1.24
N PHE A 231 14.76 19.06 -1.09
CA PHE A 231 15.22 17.85 -1.75
C PHE A 231 14.50 17.68 -3.08
N THR A 232 15.22 17.27 -4.11
CA THR A 232 14.65 16.93 -5.41
C THR A 232 15.32 15.69 -5.93
N TRP A 233 14.54 14.73 -6.43
CA TRP A 233 15.04 13.53 -7.11
C TRP A 233 14.07 13.11 -8.19
N SER A 234 14.47 12.17 -9.02
CA SER A 234 13.61 11.64 -10.08
C SER A 234 13.81 10.15 -10.24
N MET A 235 12.85 9.50 -10.89
CA MET A 235 12.95 8.14 -11.39
C MET A 235 12.40 8.06 -12.81
N PRO A 236 12.79 7.08 -13.63
CA PRO A 236 12.13 6.79 -14.89
C PRO A 236 10.64 6.54 -14.70
N PHE A 237 9.80 7.15 -15.53
CA PHE A 237 8.36 6.93 -15.50
C PHE A 237 7.72 7.26 -16.83
N ASP A 238 6.92 6.34 -17.34
CA ASP A 238 6.13 6.55 -18.55
C ASP A 238 4.74 7.09 -18.20
N TRP A 239 4.45 8.32 -18.60
CA TRP A 239 3.20 9.04 -18.38
C TRP A 239 2.11 8.73 -19.40
N ASN A 240 2.25 7.66 -20.20
CA ASN A 240 1.23 7.26 -21.16
C ASN A 240 -0.07 6.84 -20.42
N VAL A 241 -1.13 7.63 -20.62
CA VAL A 241 -2.41 7.46 -19.92
C VAL A 241 -3.01 6.08 -20.18
N SER A 242 -2.98 5.60 -21.44
CA SER A 242 -3.54 4.29 -21.79
C SER A 242 -2.80 3.16 -21.04
N ARG A 243 -1.47 3.23 -20.96
CA ARG A 243 -0.67 2.29 -20.17
C ARG A 243 -1.04 2.33 -18.70
N ILE A 244 -1.19 3.54 -18.14
CA ILE A 244 -1.56 3.71 -16.72
C ILE A 244 -2.98 3.16 -16.47
N GLU A 245 -3.93 3.37 -17.40
CA GLU A 245 -5.28 2.83 -17.29
C GLU A 245 -5.34 1.29 -17.33
N ASP A 246 -4.48 0.67 -18.12
CA ASP A 246 -4.44 -0.78 -18.33
C ASP A 246 -3.65 -1.54 -17.24
N THR A 247 -2.86 -0.84 -16.42
CA THR A 247 -2.00 -1.44 -15.39
C THR A 247 -2.42 -1.02 -13.99
N ASN A 248 -2.10 -1.83 -12.99
CA ASN A 248 -2.25 -1.45 -11.59
C ASN A 248 -0.92 -0.85 -11.12
N ILE A 249 -0.79 0.47 -11.21
CA ILE A 249 0.42 1.19 -10.84
C ILE A 249 0.24 1.81 -9.46
N PHE A 250 1.22 1.55 -8.60
CA PHE A 250 1.39 2.21 -7.33
C PHE A 250 2.85 2.65 -7.18
N VAL A 251 3.08 3.90 -6.85
CA VAL A 251 4.42 4.45 -6.62
C VAL A 251 4.59 4.68 -5.13
N HIS A 252 5.57 3.96 -4.56
CA HIS A 252 5.98 4.11 -3.17
C HIS A 252 7.45 4.53 -3.13
N GLU A 253 7.71 5.68 -2.52
CA GLU A 253 9.05 6.19 -2.20
C GLU A 253 9.13 6.42 -0.69
N GLU A 254 10.22 5.99 -0.09
CA GLU A 254 10.52 6.28 1.30
C GLU A 254 11.75 7.18 1.39
N VAL A 255 11.64 8.32 2.06
CA VAL A 255 12.73 9.28 2.23
C VAL A 255 13.11 9.35 3.69
N ARG A 256 14.36 9.05 4.01
CA ARG A 256 14.92 9.12 5.34
C ARG A 256 15.87 10.32 5.45
N ILE A 257 15.54 11.25 6.33
CA ILE A 257 16.31 12.47 6.56
C ILE A 257 16.81 12.46 8.01
N PRO A 258 18.12 12.66 8.26
CA PRO A 258 18.62 12.69 9.63
C PRO A 258 17.96 13.78 10.47
N LYS A 259 17.42 13.43 11.62
CA LYS A 259 16.84 14.39 12.58
C LYS A 259 17.86 15.42 13.09
N SER A 260 19.14 15.09 12.98
CA SER A 260 20.25 16.01 13.29
C SER A 260 20.42 17.13 12.25
N LEU A 261 19.80 17.04 11.07
CA LEU A 261 19.80 18.12 10.09
C LEU A 261 19.03 19.32 10.66
N PRO A 262 19.68 20.50 10.81
CA PRO A 262 19.06 21.66 11.45
C PRO A 262 17.76 22.06 10.77
N GLY A 263 16.70 22.26 11.58
CA GLY A 263 15.38 22.63 11.10
C GLY A 263 14.51 21.47 10.60
N ILE A 264 14.96 20.19 10.70
CA ILE A 264 14.19 19.01 10.30
C ILE A 264 13.66 18.23 11.51
N GLY A 265 14.44 18.09 12.59
CA GLY A 265 14.13 17.18 13.71
C GLY A 265 12.77 17.38 14.37
N ASP A 266 12.29 18.63 14.42
CA ASP A 266 11.01 19.01 15.05
C ASP A 266 9.88 19.26 14.03
N ILE A 267 10.11 18.97 12.74
CA ILE A 267 9.13 19.24 11.68
C ILE A 267 8.18 18.07 11.54
N THR A 268 6.88 18.33 11.64
CA THR A 268 5.79 17.38 11.47
C THR A 268 5.03 17.56 10.16
N SER A 269 5.36 18.58 9.38
CA SER A 269 4.73 18.81 8.08
C SER A 269 5.72 19.24 7.01
N PHE A 270 5.47 18.77 5.79
CA PHE A 270 6.28 19.04 4.60
C PHE A 270 5.40 19.52 3.45
N THR A 271 5.97 20.33 2.60
CA THR A 271 5.44 20.57 1.26
C THR A 271 6.09 19.59 0.30
N ALA A 272 5.27 18.90 -0.47
CA ALA A 272 5.73 17.93 -1.45
C ALA A 272 5.02 18.13 -2.79
N ALA A 273 5.70 17.78 -3.87
CA ALA A 273 5.09 17.80 -5.20
C ALA A 273 5.68 16.69 -6.09
N VAL A 274 4.90 16.29 -7.09
CA VAL A 274 5.31 15.38 -8.16
C VAL A 274 5.17 16.11 -9.50
N ASN A 275 6.26 16.23 -10.24
CA ASN A 275 6.33 17.02 -11.49
C ASN A 275 5.73 18.43 -11.34
N GLY A 276 5.92 19.05 -10.18
CA GLY A 276 5.37 20.38 -9.86
C GLY A 276 3.91 20.38 -9.39
N ASN A 277 3.19 19.25 -9.46
CA ASN A 277 1.84 19.11 -8.91
C ASN A 277 1.93 18.92 -7.40
N PRO A 278 1.39 19.84 -6.57
CA PRO A 278 1.40 19.68 -5.12
C PRO A 278 0.66 18.40 -4.70
N ILE A 279 1.26 17.67 -3.75
CA ILE A 279 0.64 16.50 -3.14
C ILE A 279 0.45 16.74 -1.64
N SER A 280 -0.57 16.12 -1.06
CA SER A 280 -0.92 16.27 0.36
C SER A 280 -1.81 15.10 0.80
N GLY A 281 -2.16 15.08 2.09
CA GLY A 281 -2.98 14.02 2.67
C GLY A 281 -2.27 12.68 2.59
N ARG A 282 -2.98 11.63 2.21
CA ARG A 282 -2.44 10.27 2.12
C ARG A 282 -1.26 10.07 1.17
N MET A 283 -1.08 10.98 0.18
CA MET A 283 0.02 10.86 -0.79
C MET A 283 1.39 11.15 -0.19
N ILE A 284 1.43 11.82 0.98
CA ILE A 284 2.66 12.02 1.74
C ILE A 284 2.39 11.84 3.23
N THR A 285 3.10 10.92 3.86
CA THR A 285 3.00 10.64 5.29
C THR A 285 4.34 10.85 5.96
N VAL A 286 4.34 11.48 7.13
CA VAL A 286 5.54 11.73 7.92
C VAL A 286 5.55 10.78 9.12
N ASP A 287 6.58 9.96 9.24
CA ASP A 287 6.82 9.09 10.40
C ASP A 287 8.09 9.53 11.14
N PRO A 288 7.95 10.29 12.21
CA PRO A 288 9.09 10.72 13.02
C PRO A 288 9.53 9.67 14.05
N TYR A 289 8.89 8.49 14.12
CA TYR A 289 9.04 7.55 15.22
C TYR A 289 9.58 6.17 14.83
N SER A 290 9.58 5.78 13.57
CA SER A 290 10.13 4.50 13.10
C SER A 290 11.62 4.39 13.32
N SER A 291 12.34 5.51 13.28
CA SER A 291 13.78 5.60 13.54
C SER A 291 14.08 6.61 14.65
N GLN A 292 15.05 6.30 15.51
CA GLN A 292 15.56 7.27 16.48
C GLN A 292 16.44 8.34 15.83
N GLN A 293 17.07 8.03 14.71
CA GLN A 293 18.06 8.87 14.05
C GLN A 293 17.48 9.65 12.88
N ASP A 294 16.49 9.09 12.19
CA ASP A 294 15.93 9.63 10.96
C ASP A 294 14.46 9.95 11.10
N LEU A 295 14.05 10.97 10.38
CA LEU A 295 12.67 11.25 10.02
C LEU A 295 12.37 10.50 8.73
N THR A 296 11.33 9.67 8.72
CA THR A 296 10.90 8.90 7.55
C THR A 296 9.66 9.54 6.93
N LEU A 297 9.68 9.73 5.63
CA LEU A 297 8.53 10.22 4.85
C LEU A 297 8.20 9.20 3.76
N HIS A 298 6.92 8.90 3.58
CA HIS A 298 6.44 8.01 2.54
C HIS A 298 5.66 8.80 1.50
N TYR A 299 6.02 8.65 0.23
CA TYR A 299 5.21 9.05 -0.92
C TYR A 299 4.41 7.83 -1.37
N LEU A 300 3.10 7.96 -1.39
CA LEU A 300 2.16 6.87 -1.66
C LEU A 300 1.18 7.32 -2.75
N ILE A 301 1.52 7.06 -4.00
CA ILE A 301 0.81 7.62 -5.15
C ILE A 301 0.16 6.49 -5.92
N ASN A 302 -1.15 6.40 -5.84
CA ASN A 302 -1.89 5.36 -6.52
C ASN A 302 -2.23 5.73 -7.97
N LYS A 303 -2.74 4.77 -8.73
CA LYS A 303 -3.15 4.90 -10.13
C LYS A 303 -4.03 6.13 -10.39
N ASN A 304 -5.03 6.39 -9.54
CA ASN A 304 -5.96 7.51 -9.72
C ASN A 304 -5.26 8.86 -9.53
N ASP A 305 -4.31 8.93 -8.61
CA ASP A 305 -3.48 10.13 -8.42
C ASP A 305 -2.59 10.37 -9.61
N ILE A 306 -1.97 9.31 -10.13
CA ILE A 306 -1.12 9.36 -11.32
C ILE A 306 -1.92 9.83 -12.54
N LEU A 307 -3.10 9.25 -12.79
CA LEU A 307 -3.98 9.65 -13.89
C LEU A 307 -4.41 11.11 -13.79
N ARG A 308 -4.71 11.58 -12.58
CA ARG A 308 -5.05 13.00 -12.36
C ARG A 308 -3.88 13.91 -12.70
N MET A 309 -2.67 13.56 -12.29
CA MET A 309 -1.47 14.36 -12.60
C MET A 309 -1.05 14.26 -14.06
N ALA A 310 -1.26 13.11 -14.71
CA ALA A 310 -0.88 12.89 -16.09
C ALA A 310 -1.49 13.92 -17.08
N SER A 311 -2.67 14.47 -16.76
CA SER A 311 -3.31 15.51 -17.58
C SER A 311 -2.51 16.82 -17.65
N ASP A 312 -1.68 17.10 -16.66
CA ASP A 312 -0.90 18.33 -16.53
C ASP A 312 0.58 18.14 -16.94
N ILE A 313 0.95 16.90 -17.28
CA ILE A 313 2.33 16.54 -17.66
C ILE A 313 2.52 16.72 -19.17
N PRO A 314 3.57 17.43 -19.62
CA PRO A 314 3.87 17.56 -21.04
C PRO A 314 4.11 16.20 -21.72
N GLU A 315 3.59 16.04 -22.94
CA GLU A 315 3.82 14.86 -23.76
C GLU A 315 5.33 14.62 -23.97
N GLY A 316 5.76 13.36 -23.84
CA GLY A 316 7.17 12.96 -23.99
C GLY A 316 7.99 13.12 -22.69
N ASN A 317 7.38 13.48 -21.57
CA ASN A 317 8.05 13.39 -20.27
C ASN A 317 8.23 11.90 -19.89
N SER A 318 9.48 11.53 -19.60
CA SER A 318 9.87 10.16 -19.25
C SER A 318 10.38 10.03 -17.83
N ALA A 319 10.04 10.98 -16.95
CA ALA A 319 10.47 10.95 -15.56
C ALA A 319 9.36 11.39 -14.60
N MET A 320 9.34 10.79 -13.43
CA MET A 320 8.62 11.29 -12.26
C MET A 320 9.61 12.04 -11.38
N VAL A 321 9.37 13.33 -11.15
CA VAL A 321 10.24 14.23 -10.39
C VAL A 321 9.56 14.57 -9.07
N PHE A 322 10.22 14.24 -7.98
CA PHE A 322 9.74 14.50 -6.62
C PHE A 322 10.42 15.72 -6.04
N THR A 323 9.68 16.51 -5.28
CA THR A 323 10.21 17.59 -4.46
C THR A 323 9.68 17.49 -3.05
N LEU A 324 10.53 17.79 -2.08
CA LEU A 324 10.22 17.76 -0.66
C LEU A 324 10.90 18.94 0.04
N ALA A 325 10.16 19.71 0.81
CA ALA A 325 10.73 20.78 1.64
C ALA A 325 9.93 20.92 2.95
N PRO A 326 10.57 21.37 4.04
CA PRO A 326 9.86 21.70 5.29
C PRO A 326 8.74 22.70 5.03
N ALA A 327 7.56 22.43 5.59
CA ALA A 327 6.45 23.40 5.57
C ALA A 327 6.64 24.42 6.69
N THR A 328 6.74 25.69 6.32
CA THR A 328 6.82 26.77 7.30
C THR A 328 5.43 27.23 7.71
N GLY A 329 5.07 27.05 8.99
CA GLY A 329 3.88 27.68 9.59
C GLY A 329 2.57 26.89 9.54
N GLN A 330 2.57 25.61 9.20
CA GLN A 330 1.39 24.75 9.38
C GLN A 330 1.49 23.99 10.71
N ALA A 331 0.42 24.06 11.51
CA ALA A 331 0.28 23.17 12.67
C ALA A 331 0.08 21.74 12.19
N ALA A 332 0.65 20.77 12.91
CA ALA A 332 0.40 19.35 12.66
C ALA A 332 -1.11 19.07 12.70
N GLN A 333 -1.59 18.23 11.80
CA GLN A 333 -3.01 17.89 11.73
C GLN A 333 -3.32 16.83 12.80
N THR A 334 -4.39 17.03 13.52
CA THR A 334 -4.95 16.04 14.46
C THR A 334 -5.93 15.07 13.79
N THR A 335 -6.30 15.36 12.56
CA THR A 335 -7.18 14.56 11.70
C THR A 335 -6.49 14.33 10.36
N GLY A 336 -6.77 13.22 9.72
CA GLY A 336 -6.22 12.95 8.39
C GLY A 336 -6.04 11.47 8.09
N GLU A 337 -5.42 11.23 6.98
CA GLU A 337 -5.12 9.91 6.45
C GLU A 337 -3.69 9.53 6.83
N ILE A 338 -3.52 8.34 7.40
CA ILE A 338 -2.21 7.72 7.63
C ILE A 338 -2.20 6.35 6.96
N VAL A 339 -1.02 5.87 6.61
CA VAL A 339 -0.87 4.60 5.90
C VAL A 339 0.07 3.69 6.67
N THR A 340 -0.18 2.38 6.61
CA THR A 340 0.73 1.40 7.20
C THR A 340 2.11 1.47 6.54
N GLU A 341 3.16 1.13 7.27
CA GLU A 341 4.54 1.10 6.77
C GLU A 341 4.72 0.18 5.55
N THR A 342 3.84 -0.81 5.42
CA THR A 342 3.77 -1.70 4.25
C THR A 342 3.09 -1.06 3.05
N GLY A 343 2.45 0.12 3.20
CA GLY A 343 1.78 0.83 2.12
C GLY A 343 0.41 0.27 1.71
N ASN A 344 -0.06 -0.82 2.33
CA ASN A 344 -1.23 -1.58 1.87
C ASN A 344 -2.57 -1.15 2.47
N ILE A 345 -2.55 -0.53 3.65
CA ILE A 345 -3.76 -0.09 4.34
C ILE A 345 -3.66 1.39 4.69
N MET A 346 -4.64 2.15 4.27
CA MET A 346 -4.84 3.53 4.67
C MET A 346 -5.87 3.59 5.79
N VAL A 347 -5.59 4.41 6.80
CA VAL A 347 -6.49 4.65 7.92
C VAL A 347 -6.87 6.12 7.95
N LEU A 348 -8.15 6.41 7.75
CA LEU A 348 -8.71 7.75 7.94
C LEU A 348 -9.05 7.93 9.42
N LEU A 349 -8.55 9.02 10.00
CA LEU A 349 -8.72 9.40 11.39
C LEU A 349 -9.66 10.59 11.51
N GLU A 350 -10.74 10.44 12.24
CA GLU A 350 -11.70 11.51 12.52
C GLU A 350 -11.92 11.65 14.01
N TRP A 351 -11.74 12.85 14.54
CA TRP A 351 -11.95 13.15 15.95
C TRP A 351 -13.27 13.90 16.19
N ALA A 352 -13.94 13.55 17.26
CA ALA A 352 -15.08 14.31 17.77
C ALA A 352 -14.89 14.61 19.26
N PRO A 353 -14.75 15.90 19.66
CA PRO A 353 -14.78 17.10 18.79
C PRO A 353 -13.55 17.22 17.87
N ASP A 354 -13.66 17.96 16.78
CA ASP A 354 -12.57 18.21 15.82
C ASP A 354 -11.36 18.90 16.47
N GLN A 355 -11.59 19.70 17.50
CA GLN A 355 -10.55 20.32 18.31
C GLN A 355 -10.37 19.56 19.61
N LEU A 356 -9.24 18.89 19.73
CA LEU A 356 -8.87 18.16 20.93
C LEU A 356 -8.52 19.14 22.06
N THR A 357 -8.88 18.77 23.28
CA THR A 357 -8.60 19.54 24.49
C THR A 357 -8.20 18.59 25.60
N ALA A 358 -7.14 18.93 26.33
CA ALA A 358 -6.70 18.12 27.45
C ALA A 358 -7.78 17.95 28.53
N ASN A 359 -7.80 16.81 29.19
CA ASN A 359 -8.76 16.42 30.20
C ASN A 359 -10.23 16.43 29.72
N THR A 360 -10.43 16.26 28.42
CA THR A 360 -11.76 16.17 27.80
C THR A 360 -11.82 14.90 26.96
N GLN A 361 -12.87 14.13 27.17
CA GLN A 361 -13.11 12.90 26.43
C GLN A 361 -13.33 13.18 24.94
N SER A 362 -12.55 12.54 24.11
CA SER A 362 -12.61 12.65 22.65
C SER A 362 -12.89 11.27 22.03
N THR A 363 -13.65 11.25 20.97
CA THR A 363 -13.96 10.05 20.20
C THR A 363 -13.12 10.05 18.93
N LEU A 364 -12.35 8.97 18.73
CA LEU A 364 -11.63 8.67 17.50
C LEU A 364 -12.42 7.68 16.69
N THR A 365 -12.75 8.03 15.46
CA THR A 365 -13.28 7.12 14.45
C THR A 365 -12.15 6.76 13.49
N LEU A 366 -11.95 5.46 13.27
CA LEU A 366 -10.97 4.90 12.35
C LEU A 366 -11.72 4.24 11.20
N SER A 367 -11.41 4.64 9.97
CA SER A 367 -11.96 3.98 8.78
C SER A 367 -10.80 3.44 7.96
N PHE A 368 -10.83 2.13 7.66
CA PHE A 368 -9.77 1.42 6.97
C PHE A 368 -10.09 1.28 5.48
N TYR A 369 -9.11 1.61 4.66
CA TYR A 369 -9.21 1.56 3.21
C TYR A 369 -8.05 0.75 2.64
N ASP A 370 -8.30 0.13 1.53
CA ASP A 370 -7.25 -0.39 0.67
C ASP A 370 -6.50 0.79 0.05
N ALA A 371 -5.21 0.91 0.34
CA ALA A 371 -4.44 2.09 -0.04
C ALA A 371 -4.26 2.22 -1.55
N PHE A 372 -4.32 1.11 -2.30
CA PHE A 372 -4.15 1.08 -3.74
C PHE A 372 -5.40 1.47 -4.49
N SER A 373 -6.51 0.82 -4.19
CA SER A 373 -7.80 1.10 -4.84
C SER A 373 -8.50 2.33 -4.26
N GLY A 374 -8.11 2.78 -3.06
CA GLY A 374 -8.81 3.82 -2.31
C GLY A 374 -10.21 3.38 -1.85
N GLN A 375 -10.53 2.08 -1.97
CA GLN A 375 -11.84 1.56 -1.55
C GLN A 375 -11.81 1.20 -0.08
N ARG A 376 -12.93 1.45 0.59
CA ARG A 376 -13.09 1.06 1.99
C ARG A 376 -13.09 -0.47 2.11
N ILE A 377 -12.35 -0.98 3.08
CA ILE A 377 -12.34 -2.41 3.41
C ILE A 377 -13.69 -2.76 4.01
N GLY A 378 -14.45 -3.62 3.31
CA GLY A 378 -15.77 -4.06 3.75
C GLY A 378 -15.75 -5.20 4.78
N ASP A 379 -14.61 -5.86 4.93
CA ASP A 379 -14.35 -6.94 5.87
C ASP A 379 -13.97 -6.40 7.26
N ASN A 380 -13.89 -7.30 8.24
CA ASN A 380 -13.48 -6.94 9.59
C ASN A 380 -11.95 -6.75 9.65
N VAL A 381 -11.49 -5.57 10.05
CA VAL A 381 -10.07 -5.29 10.25
C VAL A 381 -9.70 -5.47 11.72
N ASN A 382 -8.77 -6.38 12.00
CA ASN A 382 -8.24 -6.59 13.35
C ASN A 382 -7.05 -5.67 13.58
N TYR A 383 -7.05 -4.93 14.68
CA TYR A 383 -6.00 -3.96 14.96
C TYR A 383 -5.74 -3.77 16.45
N ASN A 384 -4.59 -3.19 16.75
CA ASN A 384 -4.22 -2.67 18.07
C ASN A 384 -4.06 -1.14 17.96
N LEU A 385 -4.42 -0.41 19.00
CA LEU A 385 -4.24 1.05 19.04
C LEU A 385 -3.42 1.42 20.29
N ARG A 386 -2.39 2.22 20.10
CA ARG A 386 -1.55 2.76 21.16
C ARG A 386 -1.30 4.25 20.95
N ILE A 387 -1.41 5.03 22.03
CA ILE A 387 -1.07 6.47 22.03
C ILE A 387 -0.08 6.71 23.17
N LEU A 388 1.02 7.35 22.86
CA LEU A 388 2.14 7.62 23.75
C LEU A 388 2.38 9.13 23.84
N ASP A 389 2.82 9.62 24.98
CA ASP A 389 3.31 10.99 25.13
C ASP A 389 4.73 11.18 24.54
N ASP A 390 5.25 12.39 24.55
CA ASP A 390 6.60 12.71 24.05
C ASP A 390 7.72 11.98 24.82
N ASN A 391 7.46 11.52 26.03
CA ASN A 391 8.41 10.73 26.83
C ASN A 391 8.30 9.23 26.55
N GLY A 392 7.38 8.81 25.68
CA GLY A 392 7.09 7.43 25.38
C GLY A 392 6.22 6.72 26.43
N SER A 393 5.62 7.47 27.37
CA SER A 393 4.70 6.91 28.34
C SER A 393 3.34 6.66 27.71
N GLN A 394 2.75 5.52 28.01
CA GLN A 394 1.47 5.12 27.42
C GLN A 394 0.31 5.92 28.02
N VAL A 395 -0.39 6.66 27.17
CA VAL A 395 -1.60 7.40 27.51
C VAL A 395 -2.85 6.57 27.23
N TYR A 396 -2.82 5.80 26.14
CA TYR A 396 -3.90 4.91 25.75
C TYR A 396 -3.32 3.66 25.09
N ALA A 397 -3.90 2.49 25.39
CA ALA A 397 -3.62 1.27 24.62
C ALA A 397 -4.77 0.26 24.74
N GLN A 398 -5.14 -0.29 23.59
CA GLN A 398 -6.05 -1.42 23.48
C GLN A 398 -5.57 -2.37 22.40
N THR A 399 -5.70 -3.67 22.65
CA THR A 399 -5.32 -4.73 21.73
C THR A 399 -6.52 -5.61 21.39
N GLY A 400 -6.45 -6.29 20.22
CA GLY A 400 -7.52 -7.19 19.79
C GLY A 400 -8.80 -6.47 19.40
N LEU A 401 -8.70 -5.22 18.97
CA LEU A 401 -9.81 -4.44 18.46
C LEU A 401 -10.26 -4.94 17.09
N VAL A 402 -11.54 -4.81 16.80
CA VAL A 402 -12.13 -5.17 15.51
C VAL A 402 -12.90 -3.97 14.95
N ALA A 403 -12.48 -3.52 13.78
CA ALA A 403 -13.23 -2.57 12.97
C ALA A 403 -14.19 -3.32 12.05
N ALA A 404 -15.43 -3.49 12.50
CA ALA A 404 -16.45 -4.21 11.75
C ALA A 404 -16.79 -3.48 10.44
N GLY A 405 -16.67 -4.19 9.32
CA GLY A 405 -16.86 -3.57 8.00
C GLY A 405 -15.91 -2.40 7.76
N GLY A 406 -14.66 -2.48 8.28
CA GLY A 406 -13.61 -1.47 8.11
C GLY A 406 -13.84 -0.19 8.90
N THR A 407 -14.67 -0.16 9.97
CA THR A 407 -14.80 1.03 10.82
C THR A 407 -14.75 0.66 12.29
N GLY A 408 -13.88 1.34 13.04
CA GLY A 408 -13.74 1.22 14.48
C GLY A 408 -13.90 2.57 15.16
N THR A 409 -14.34 2.55 16.44
CA THR A 409 -14.47 3.78 17.23
C THR A 409 -13.84 3.56 18.59
N GLN A 410 -13.05 4.53 19.06
CA GLN A 410 -12.37 4.51 20.33
C GLN A 410 -12.59 5.81 21.08
N THR A 411 -12.57 5.75 22.41
CA THR A 411 -12.68 6.92 23.26
C THR A 411 -11.35 7.14 23.98
N VAL A 412 -10.81 8.34 23.85
CA VAL A 412 -9.48 8.71 24.36
C VAL A 412 -9.57 9.97 25.19
N ASP A 413 -8.86 10.00 26.31
CA ASP A 413 -8.66 11.19 27.14
C ASP A 413 -7.18 11.58 27.11
N PHE A 414 -6.89 12.81 26.72
CA PHE A 414 -5.51 13.34 26.70
C PHE A 414 -5.22 14.09 27.99
N PRO A 415 -4.17 13.72 28.78
CA PRO A 415 -3.90 14.33 30.08
C PRO A 415 -3.30 15.73 29.99
N ALA A 416 -2.68 16.10 28.88
CA ALA A 416 -1.98 17.38 28.68
C ALA A 416 -2.20 17.95 27.28
N ASN A 417 -1.86 19.22 27.10
CA ASN A 417 -1.80 19.88 25.81
C ASN A 417 -0.37 19.71 25.25
N GLU A 418 -0.18 18.70 24.43
CA GLU A 418 1.10 18.34 23.85
C GLU A 418 0.92 17.52 22.58
N ASN A 419 2.00 17.08 21.97
CA ASN A 419 1.97 16.15 20.86
C ASN A 419 1.96 14.71 21.41
N TYR A 420 1.20 13.86 20.77
CA TYR A 420 1.14 12.44 21.10
C TYR A 420 1.47 11.61 19.87
N ARG A 421 2.24 10.55 20.07
CA ARG A 421 2.47 9.52 19.06
C ARG A 421 1.33 8.52 19.07
N MET A 422 0.68 8.32 17.94
CA MET A 422 -0.34 7.29 17.73
C MET A 422 0.22 6.18 16.87
N GLU A 423 -0.02 4.94 17.25
CA GLU A 423 0.35 3.74 16.50
C GLU A 423 -0.89 2.85 16.35
N ILE A 424 -1.20 2.51 15.12
CA ILE A 424 -2.28 1.60 14.75
C ILE A 424 -1.62 0.41 14.06
N GLU A 425 -1.54 -0.71 14.77
CA GLU A 425 -1.04 -1.96 14.23
C GLU A 425 -2.20 -2.77 13.68
N VAL A 426 -2.30 -2.87 12.36
CA VAL A 426 -3.22 -3.81 11.71
C VAL A 426 -2.63 -5.20 11.77
N THR A 427 -3.35 -6.14 12.36
CA THR A 427 -2.89 -7.53 12.55
C THR A 427 -3.45 -8.48 11.49
N GLY A 428 -4.41 -8.02 10.69
CA GLY A 428 -4.97 -8.74 9.56
C GLY A 428 -6.43 -8.41 9.28
N ILE A 429 -6.94 -8.94 8.17
CA ILE A 429 -8.31 -8.76 7.71
C ILE A 429 -9.04 -10.10 7.78
N ALA A 430 -10.21 -10.13 8.46
CA ALA A 430 -11.04 -11.31 8.61
C ALA A 430 -12.26 -11.22 7.70
N ARG A 431 -12.29 -12.05 6.66
CA ARG A 431 -13.51 -12.27 5.89
C ARG A 431 -14.46 -13.18 6.64
N ASP A 432 -15.76 -12.95 6.50
CA ASP A 432 -16.77 -13.78 7.18
C ASP A 432 -16.59 -15.27 6.86
N GLY A 433 -16.32 -16.05 7.91
CA GLY A 433 -16.14 -17.50 7.82
C GLY A 433 -14.78 -17.99 7.31
N GLN A 434 -13.81 -17.09 7.11
CA GLN A 434 -12.44 -17.42 6.72
C GLN A 434 -11.44 -17.17 7.84
N SER A 435 -10.25 -17.76 7.74
CA SER A 435 -9.13 -17.44 8.61
C SER A 435 -8.68 -15.99 8.40
N LEU A 436 -8.04 -15.43 9.44
CA LEU A 436 -7.48 -14.09 9.37
C LEU A 436 -6.40 -14.02 8.28
N ASP A 437 -6.61 -13.17 7.30
CA ASP A 437 -5.58 -12.84 6.31
C ASP A 437 -4.54 -11.93 6.98
N GLN A 438 -3.38 -12.50 7.29
CA GLN A 438 -2.26 -11.82 7.91
C GLN A 438 -1.26 -11.25 6.89
N THR A 439 -1.44 -11.43 5.61
CA THR A 439 -0.57 -10.85 4.58
C THR A 439 -0.78 -9.35 4.47
N ARG A 440 -1.97 -8.89 4.80
CA ARG A 440 -2.33 -7.47 4.85
C ARG A 440 -2.25 -6.96 6.29
N ASN A 441 -1.05 -6.74 6.76
CA ASN A 441 -0.73 -6.20 8.08
C ASN A 441 0.21 -5.00 7.96
N GLY A 442 0.50 -4.34 9.07
CA GLY A 442 1.45 -3.26 9.14
C GLY A 442 1.09 -2.25 10.22
N ILE A 443 2.01 -1.35 10.51
CA ILE A 443 1.84 -0.32 11.52
C ILE A 443 1.69 1.03 10.83
N ALA A 444 0.56 1.71 11.07
CA ALA A 444 0.37 3.10 10.69
C ALA A 444 0.71 3.99 11.87
N ARG A 445 1.53 5.02 11.64
CA ARG A 445 1.98 5.97 12.68
C ARG A 445 1.54 7.38 12.35
N GLY A 446 1.16 8.14 13.38
CA GLY A 446 0.72 9.51 13.23
C GLY A 446 0.99 10.34 14.48
N VAL A 447 0.89 11.65 14.33
CA VAL A 447 1.00 12.62 15.42
C VAL A 447 -0.38 13.16 15.71
N VAL A 448 -0.78 13.12 16.98
CA VAL A 448 -1.98 13.76 17.48
C VAL A 448 -1.57 15.00 18.26
N VAL A 449 -2.04 16.17 17.83
CA VAL A 449 -1.73 17.46 18.49
C VAL A 449 -2.91 17.88 19.34
N VAL A 450 -2.67 18.06 20.63
CA VAL A 450 -3.64 18.68 21.56
C VAL A 450 -3.15 20.09 21.85
N PRO A 451 -3.71 21.14 21.21
CA PRO A 451 -3.15 22.48 21.24
C PRO A 451 -3.32 23.14 22.61
N GLU A 452 -2.33 23.94 23.04
CA GLU A 452 -2.40 24.75 24.27
C GLU A 452 -3.55 25.75 24.23
N PHE A 453 -3.86 26.25 23.03
CA PHE A 453 -4.96 27.19 22.81
C PHE A 453 -5.84 26.70 21.68
N PRO A 454 -7.10 26.32 21.93
CA PRO A 454 -8.04 26.03 20.87
C PRO A 454 -8.06 27.15 19.83
N THR A 455 -7.91 26.86 18.57
CA THR A 455 -7.81 27.87 17.48
C THR A 455 -9.00 28.82 17.44
N GLY A 456 -10.17 28.44 17.97
CA GLY A 456 -11.32 29.29 18.20
C GLY A 456 -11.09 30.43 19.22
N SER A 457 -10.20 30.20 20.20
CA SER A 457 -9.87 31.23 21.20
C SER A 457 -8.93 32.33 20.65
N LEU A 458 -8.07 32.01 19.70
CA LEU A 458 -7.21 32.98 19.02
C LEU A 458 -8.03 33.97 18.15
N ILE A 459 -9.06 33.46 17.46
CA ILE A 459 -9.96 34.31 16.66
C ILE A 459 -10.76 35.24 17.57
N THR A 460 -11.25 34.76 18.72
CA THR A 460 -11.95 35.57 19.69
C THR A 460 -11.02 36.58 20.36
N LEU A 461 -9.78 36.25 20.69
CA LEU A 461 -8.81 37.12 21.28
C LEU A 461 -8.39 38.26 20.33
N THR A 462 -8.15 37.94 19.05
CA THR A 462 -7.82 38.91 18.00
C THR A 462 -9.02 39.82 17.70
N ALA A 463 -10.25 39.30 17.69
CA ALA A 463 -11.46 40.09 17.53
C ALA A 463 -11.68 41.04 18.72
N VAL A 464 -11.50 40.58 19.96
CA VAL A 464 -11.63 41.40 21.18
C VAL A 464 -10.54 42.48 21.23
N THR A 465 -9.28 42.17 20.91
CA THR A 465 -8.20 43.19 20.88
C THR A 465 -8.39 44.19 19.76
N SER A 466 -8.94 43.80 18.61
CA SER A 466 -9.28 44.72 17.51
C SER A 466 -10.43 45.66 17.88
N ILE A 467 -11.47 45.15 18.55
CA ILE A 467 -12.60 45.93 19.03
C ILE A 467 -12.15 46.93 20.14
N MET A 468 -11.34 46.47 21.10
CA MET A 468 -10.79 47.36 22.15
C MET A 468 -9.91 48.44 21.55
N SER A 469 -9.07 48.13 20.58
CA SER A 469 -8.24 49.10 19.86
C SER A 469 -9.09 50.15 19.13
N ALA A 470 -10.17 49.72 18.47
CA ALA A 470 -11.11 50.64 17.81
C ALA A 470 -11.83 51.55 18.79
N ILE A 471 -12.27 51.04 19.95
CA ILE A 471 -12.93 51.82 21.02
C ILE A 471 -11.95 52.86 21.58
N ILE A 472 -10.70 52.53 21.85
CA ILE A 472 -9.67 53.44 22.33
C ILE A 472 -9.43 54.58 21.33
N ILE A 473 -9.38 54.26 20.03
CA ILE A 473 -9.21 55.27 18.97
C ILE A 473 -10.41 56.23 18.91
N VAL A 474 -11.62 55.71 19.04
CA VAL A 474 -12.85 56.52 19.04
C VAL A 474 -12.90 57.43 20.27
N LEU A 475 -12.58 56.92 21.46
CA LEU A 475 -12.56 57.70 22.70
C LEU A 475 -11.51 58.84 22.64
N ARG A 476 -10.30 58.56 22.14
CA ARG A 476 -9.27 59.61 21.96
C ARG A 476 -9.64 60.69 20.93
N ARG A 477 -10.45 60.35 19.91
CA ARG A 477 -10.98 61.29 18.94
C ARG A 477 -12.06 62.18 19.56
N SER A 478 -12.95 61.63 20.41
CA SER A 478 -14.00 62.43 21.09
C SER A 478 -13.42 63.38 22.09
N GLU A 479 -12.36 63.07 22.83
CA GLU A 479 -11.68 64.03 23.74
C GLU A 479 -11.04 65.19 23.00
N LYS A 480 -10.49 65.03 21.80
CA LYS A 480 -9.94 66.11 20.99
C LYS A 480 -10.99 67.01 20.38
N ILE A 481 -12.22 66.55 20.18
CA ILE A 481 -13.34 67.36 19.67
C ILE A 481 -13.94 68.21 20.79
N ASN A 482 -13.89 67.78 22.06
CA ASN A 482 -14.39 68.55 23.22
C ASN A 482 -13.39 69.58 23.76
N GLN A 483 -12.15 69.63 23.23
CA GLN A 483 -11.12 70.65 23.63
C GLN A 483 -10.87 71.72 22.56
N ALA A 484 -11.60 71.67 21.43
CA ALA A 484 -11.61 72.72 20.39
C ALA A 484 -12.92 73.48 20.44
#